data_0368e7e83da5609cb726c56cd6563b13
#
_entry.id   0368e7e83da5609cb726c56cd6563b13
#
_cell.length_a   1.000
_cell.length_b   1.000
_cell.length_c   1.000
_cell.angle_alpha   90.00
_cell.angle_beta   90.00
_cell.angle_gamma   90.00
#
_symmetry.space_group_name_H-M   'P 1'
#
loop_
_entity.id
_entity.type
_entity.pdbx_description
1 polymer ?
#
loop_
_entity_poly.entity_id
_entity_poly.type
_entity_poly.pdbx_seq_one_letter_code
_entity_poly.pdbx_strand_id
1 'polypeptide(L)'
;YYVDKIPSTTKLMAVVQAKTVSDAMLTYSKFVELGFTHIALNHSGVFYKELYQHQNELLSLMTGRIKFVDILPSLKGFNKSIHHHLLGATLPNEFSNYKGKQYEFIKTIDTSNPVIYGLKHGRYPSEVLLDKPKEKLETFFDQRLNQQQISDVLYNVKHFRSLLS
;
A
#
# COMPACT_ATOMS: atom_id res chain seq x y z
N TYR A 1 -5.86 22.64 -15.15
CA TYR A 1 -5.20 22.77 -16.47
C TYR A 1 -5.31 21.54 -17.37
N TYR A 2 -5.47 20.33 -16.82
CA TYR A 2 -5.64 19.08 -17.58
C TYR A 2 -6.92 18.31 -17.22
N VAL A 3 -7.62 18.73 -16.18
CA VAL A 3 -8.81 18.03 -15.66
C VAL A 3 -9.93 17.98 -16.70
N ASP A 4 -10.10 19.07 -17.45
CA ASP A 4 -11.12 19.20 -18.49
C ASP A 4 -10.88 18.29 -19.72
N LYS A 5 -9.68 17.69 -19.82
CA LYS A 5 -9.30 16.77 -20.90
C LYS A 5 -9.41 15.29 -20.52
N ILE A 6 -9.76 15.01 -19.25
CA ILE A 6 -9.88 13.65 -18.74
C ILE A 6 -11.28 13.13 -19.09
N PRO A 7 -11.40 11.94 -19.72
CA PRO A 7 -12.69 11.34 -19.97
C PRO A 7 -13.52 11.20 -18.69
N SER A 8 -14.81 11.47 -18.76
CA SER A 8 -15.73 11.37 -17.61
C SER A 8 -15.78 9.98 -16.96
N THR A 9 -15.34 8.95 -17.68
CA THR A 9 -15.19 7.57 -17.19
C THR A 9 -13.92 7.35 -16.36
N THR A 10 -12.96 8.29 -16.40
CA THR A 10 -11.71 8.20 -15.65
C THR A 10 -11.85 8.89 -14.30
N LYS A 11 -11.43 8.22 -13.24
CA LYS A 11 -11.40 8.78 -11.90
C LYS A 11 -9.99 9.20 -11.53
N LEU A 12 -9.88 10.43 -11.01
CA LEU A 12 -8.60 10.92 -10.50
C LEU A 12 -8.34 10.38 -9.11
N MET A 13 -7.11 9.92 -8.89
CA MET A 13 -6.62 9.50 -7.58
C MET A 13 -5.56 10.50 -7.09
N ALA A 14 -5.81 11.14 -5.96
CA ALA A 14 -4.83 11.98 -5.29
C ALA A 14 -3.90 11.12 -4.43
N VAL A 15 -2.61 11.43 -4.42
CA VAL A 15 -1.62 10.69 -3.62
C VAL A 15 -1.10 11.60 -2.50
N VAL A 16 -1.28 11.17 -1.25
CA VAL A 16 -0.75 11.89 -0.09
C VAL A 16 0.77 11.77 -0.08
N GLN A 17 1.44 12.88 -0.30
CA GLN A 17 2.89 13.01 -0.20
C GLN A 17 3.22 14.21 0.67
N ALA A 18 4.06 14.01 1.68
CA ALA A 18 4.41 15.04 2.65
C ALA A 18 5.78 14.76 3.27
N LYS A 19 6.34 15.75 3.94
CA LYS A 19 7.57 15.61 4.72
C LYS A 19 7.29 15.33 6.19
N THR A 20 6.19 15.86 6.72
CA THR A 20 5.78 15.73 8.13
C THR A 20 4.38 15.12 8.24
N VAL A 21 4.03 14.58 9.40
CA VAL A 21 2.67 14.08 9.68
C VAL A 21 1.64 15.21 9.58
N SER A 22 1.96 16.39 10.08
CA SER A 22 1.09 17.56 10.00
C SER A 22 0.78 17.93 8.56
N ASP A 23 1.78 17.97 7.69
CA ASP A 23 1.58 18.24 6.25
C ASP A 23 0.76 17.14 5.58
N ALA A 24 0.98 15.88 5.97
CA ALA A 24 0.20 14.76 5.42
C ALA A 24 -1.28 14.85 5.78
N MET A 25 -1.59 15.19 7.04
CA MET A 25 -2.95 15.40 7.52
C MET A 25 -3.64 16.58 6.80
N LEU A 26 -2.91 17.69 6.64
CA LEU A 26 -3.40 18.87 5.91
C LEU A 26 -3.64 18.54 4.43
N THR A 27 -2.69 17.85 3.79
CA THR A 27 -2.80 17.43 2.38
C THR A 27 -4.00 16.52 2.17
N TYR A 28 -4.19 15.52 3.04
CA TYR A 28 -5.35 14.64 3.00
C TYR A 28 -6.66 15.44 3.10
N SER A 29 -6.77 16.29 4.13
CA SER A 29 -7.99 17.11 4.34
C SER A 29 -8.26 18.03 3.14
N LYS A 30 -7.20 18.56 2.51
CA LYS A 30 -7.34 19.39 1.31
C LYS A 30 -7.84 18.60 0.10
N PHE A 31 -7.38 17.37 -0.09
CA PHE A 31 -7.91 16.51 -1.15
C PHE A 31 -9.40 16.21 -0.95
N VAL A 32 -9.81 15.95 0.29
CA VAL A 32 -11.24 15.77 0.60
C VAL A 32 -12.05 17.03 0.30
N GLU A 33 -11.57 18.20 0.71
CA GLU A 33 -12.19 19.50 0.44
C GLU A 33 -12.32 19.78 -1.06
N LEU A 34 -11.33 19.39 -1.86
CA LEU A 34 -11.33 19.49 -3.32
C LEU A 34 -12.23 18.45 -4.02
N GLY A 35 -12.89 17.58 -3.27
CA GLY A 35 -13.84 16.61 -3.81
C GLY A 35 -13.20 15.33 -4.40
N PHE A 36 -11.96 15.03 -4.08
CA PHE A 36 -11.37 13.75 -4.52
C PHE A 36 -12.09 12.57 -3.87
N THR A 37 -12.55 11.65 -4.69
CA THR A 37 -13.22 10.40 -4.27
C THR A 37 -12.28 9.22 -4.17
N HIS A 38 -11.05 9.37 -4.65
CA HIS A 38 -9.99 8.35 -4.59
C HIS A 38 -8.72 8.99 -4.05
N ILE A 39 -8.24 8.48 -2.91
CA ILE A 39 -7.04 8.98 -2.24
C ILE A 39 -6.10 7.80 -1.96
N ALA A 40 -4.85 7.94 -2.37
CA ALA A 40 -3.83 6.94 -2.14
C ALA A 40 -2.84 7.37 -1.05
N LEU A 41 -2.40 6.39 -0.26
CA LEU A 41 -1.33 6.52 0.73
C LEU A 41 -0.13 5.73 0.23
N ASN A 42 0.98 6.41 -0.07
CA ASN A 42 2.19 5.74 -0.54
C ASN A 42 2.86 4.91 0.58
N HIS A 43 3.71 3.93 0.22
CA HIS A 43 4.42 3.09 1.20
C HIS A 43 5.71 3.73 1.74
N SER A 44 6.25 4.74 1.07
CA SER A 44 7.58 5.33 1.32
C SER A 44 7.52 6.76 1.85
N GLY A 45 6.39 7.17 2.41
CA GLY A 45 6.25 8.50 2.99
C GLY A 45 7.20 8.69 4.18
N VAL A 46 8.15 9.62 4.06
CA VAL A 46 9.15 9.90 5.12
C VAL A 46 8.50 10.30 6.44
N PHE A 47 7.31 10.91 6.39
CA PHE A 47 6.55 11.33 7.57
C PHE A 47 6.09 10.16 8.45
N TYR A 48 6.01 8.94 7.93
CA TYR A 48 5.68 7.77 8.74
C TYR A 48 6.68 7.52 9.86
N LYS A 49 7.96 7.94 9.66
CA LYS A 49 9.00 7.81 10.68
C LYS A 49 8.78 8.72 11.91
N GLU A 50 7.96 9.77 11.79
CA GLU A 50 7.53 10.57 12.95
C GLU A 50 6.54 9.80 13.85
N LEU A 51 5.73 8.93 13.25
CA LEU A 51 4.74 8.12 13.98
C LEU A 51 5.35 6.86 14.61
N TYR A 52 6.41 6.33 14.00
CA TYR A 52 7.10 5.15 14.52
C TYR A 52 8.55 5.10 14.02
N GLN A 53 9.47 4.93 14.97
CA GLN A 53 10.90 4.78 14.69
C GLN A 53 11.37 3.38 15.09
N HIS A 54 12.13 2.74 14.21
CA HIS A 54 12.75 1.44 14.41
C HIS A 54 14.09 1.40 13.68
N GLN A 55 15.05 0.57 14.14
CA GLN A 55 16.35 0.39 13.47
C GLN A 55 16.18 -0.16 12.04
N ASN A 56 15.20 -1.02 11.81
CA ASN A 56 14.81 -1.46 10.47
C ASN A 56 13.89 -0.42 9.86
N GLU A 57 14.36 0.24 8.80
CA GLU A 57 13.61 1.30 8.10
C GLU A 57 12.28 0.81 7.52
N LEU A 58 12.23 -0.43 7.02
CA LEU A 58 10.99 -0.99 6.47
C LEU A 58 9.91 -1.15 7.54
N LEU A 59 10.30 -1.53 8.76
CA LEU A 59 9.37 -1.57 9.89
C LEU A 59 8.93 -0.19 10.32
N SER A 60 9.81 0.82 10.26
CA SER A 60 9.41 2.20 10.53
C SER A 60 8.34 2.69 9.55
N LEU A 61 8.53 2.45 8.26
CA LEU A 61 7.60 2.87 7.22
C LEU A 61 6.27 2.11 7.31
N MET A 62 6.32 0.80 7.49
CA MET A 62 5.14 -0.04 7.61
C MET A 62 4.29 0.35 8.82
N THR A 63 4.90 0.33 10.01
CA THR A 63 4.18 0.62 11.27
C THR A 63 3.72 2.08 11.32
N GLY A 64 4.53 3.01 10.79
CA GLY A 64 4.15 4.40 10.66
C GLY A 64 2.93 4.60 9.75
N ARG A 65 2.85 3.86 8.61
CA ARG A 65 1.67 3.90 7.75
C ARG A 65 0.44 3.33 8.42
N ILE A 66 0.56 2.21 9.15
CA ILE A 66 -0.55 1.66 9.94
C ILE A 66 -1.09 2.72 10.91
N LYS A 67 -0.21 3.34 11.69
CA LYS A 67 -0.61 4.42 12.63
C LYS A 67 -1.24 5.63 11.92
N PHE A 68 -0.75 6.00 10.73
CA PHE A 68 -1.36 7.08 9.96
C PHE A 68 -2.76 6.71 9.46
N VAL A 69 -2.95 5.46 9.02
CA VAL A 69 -4.27 4.94 8.64
C VAL A 69 -5.24 4.97 9.83
N ASP A 70 -4.78 4.66 11.04
CA ASP A 70 -5.59 4.75 12.27
C ASP A 70 -6.00 6.19 12.62
N ILE A 71 -5.22 7.18 12.21
CA ILE A 71 -5.54 8.59 12.41
C ILE A 71 -6.59 9.10 11.40
N LEU A 72 -6.66 8.54 10.18
CA LEU A 72 -7.53 9.06 9.12
C LEU A 72 -8.98 9.30 9.54
N PRO A 73 -9.65 8.39 10.30
CA PRO A 73 -11.05 8.61 10.71
C PRO A 73 -11.25 9.83 11.59
N SER A 74 -10.21 10.36 12.23
CA SER A 74 -10.27 11.55 13.06
C SER A 74 -10.05 12.86 12.28
N LEU A 75 -9.63 12.77 11.02
CA LEU A 75 -9.31 13.95 10.22
C LEU A 75 -10.59 14.65 9.73
N LYS A 76 -10.50 15.99 9.66
CA LYS A 76 -11.58 16.82 9.11
C LYS A 76 -11.93 16.39 7.69
N GLY A 77 -13.21 16.11 7.48
CA GLY A 77 -13.74 15.71 6.17
C GLY A 77 -13.57 14.23 5.84
N PHE A 78 -13.00 13.41 6.73
CA PHE A 78 -12.93 11.97 6.50
C PHE A 78 -14.32 11.41 6.19
N ASN A 79 -14.39 10.55 5.16
CA ASN A 79 -15.62 9.90 4.75
C ASN A 79 -15.29 8.46 4.30
N LYS A 80 -15.96 7.47 4.86
CA LYS A 80 -15.80 6.05 4.52
C LYS A 80 -16.15 5.72 3.06
N SER A 81 -16.91 6.58 2.38
CA SER A 81 -17.23 6.42 0.95
C SER A 81 -16.06 6.76 0.03
N ILE A 82 -15.04 7.49 0.51
CA ILE A 82 -13.81 7.73 -0.23
C ILE A 82 -13.09 6.42 -0.43
N HIS A 83 -12.68 6.16 -1.67
CA HIS A 83 -11.88 5.00 -2.02
C HIS A 83 -10.42 5.23 -1.59
N HIS A 84 -10.03 4.67 -0.45
CA HIS A 84 -8.65 4.72 -0.03
C HIS A 84 -7.87 3.56 -0.64
N HIS A 85 -6.72 3.89 -1.21
CA HIS A 85 -5.80 2.96 -1.85
C HIS A 85 -4.46 2.97 -1.11
N LEU A 86 -3.95 1.79 -0.74
CA LEU A 86 -2.60 1.67 -0.22
C LEU A 86 -1.63 1.42 -1.39
N LEU A 87 -0.94 2.49 -1.79
CA LEU A 87 -0.03 2.48 -2.93
C LEU A 87 1.31 1.85 -2.54
N GLY A 88 1.58 0.69 -3.10
CA GLY A 88 2.72 -0.14 -2.79
C GLY A 88 2.64 -0.77 -1.40
N ALA A 89 3.15 -1.99 -1.30
CA ALA A 89 3.32 -2.67 -0.03
C ALA A 89 4.74 -3.19 0.08
N THR A 90 5.40 -2.82 1.15
CA THR A 90 6.77 -3.25 1.39
C THR A 90 6.80 -4.64 1.99
N LEU A 91 5.99 -4.87 3.00
CA LEU A 91 5.96 -6.13 3.76
C LEU A 91 4.53 -6.70 3.77
N PRO A 92 4.34 -7.98 3.42
CA PRO A 92 3.01 -8.61 3.41
C PRO A 92 2.29 -8.52 4.76
N ASN A 93 3.04 -8.54 5.84
CA ASN A 93 2.51 -8.46 7.21
C ASN A 93 1.75 -7.18 7.52
N GLU A 94 1.99 -6.12 6.78
CA GLU A 94 1.26 -4.87 6.96
C GLU A 94 -0.25 -5.09 6.87
N PHE A 95 -0.67 -5.94 5.93
CA PHE A 95 -2.08 -6.07 5.59
C PHE A 95 -2.89 -6.86 6.62
N SER A 96 -2.25 -7.72 7.41
CA SER A 96 -2.92 -8.39 8.52
C SER A 96 -3.45 -7.41 9.60
N ASN A 97 -2.93 -6.17 9.60
CA ASN A 97 -3.37 -5.12 10.54
C ASN A 97 -4.65 -4.41 10.09
N TYR A 98 -5.05 -4.54 8.82
CA TYR A 98 -6.23 -3.84 8.28
C TYR A 98 -7.49 -4.70 8.26
N LYS A 99 -7.59 -5.66 9.18
CA LYS A 99 -8.78 -6.50 9.33
C LYS A 99 -9.83 -5.80 10.20
N GLY A 100 -11.09 -6.03 9.84
CA GLY A 100 -12.23 -5.55 10.61
C GLY A 100 -12.92 -4.33 10.02
N LYS A 101 -14.13 -4.07 10.53
CA LYS A 101 -15.05 -3.03 10.01
C LYS A 101 -14.48 -1.61 10.08
N GLN A 102 -13.56 -1.34 11.00
CA GLN A 102 -12.92 -0.04 11.12
C GLN A 102 -12.07 0.33 9.90
N TYR A 103 -11.60 -0.66 9.12
CA TYR A 103 -10.77 -0.46 7.93
C TYR A 103 -11.50 -0.67 6.60
N GLU A 104 -12.82 -0.83 6.60
CA GLU A 104 -13.61 -1.00 5.36
C GLU A 104 -13.48 0.15 4.35
N PHE A 105 -12.95 1.30 4.78
CA PHE A 105 -12.65 2.42 3.90
C PHE A 105 -11.41 2.18 3.02
N ILE A 106 -10.51 1.25 3.37
CA ILE A 106 -9.42 0.79 2.52
C ILE A 106 -10.02 -0.15 1.48
N LYS A 107 -10.04 0.27 0.21
CA LYS A 107 -10.73 -0.48 -0.85
C LYS A 107 -9.79 -1.30 -1.72
N THR A 108 -8.58 -0.81 -1.92
CA THR A 108 -7.60 -1.46 -2.80
C THR A 108 -6.18 -1.25 -2.30
N ILE A 109 -5.32 -2.16 -2.71
CA ILE A 109 -3.87 -2.13 -2.51
C ILE A 109 -3.18 -2.67 -3.74
N ASP A 110 -1.95 -2.27 -3.97
CA ASP A 110 -1.07 -2.85 -4.98
C ASP A 110 0.28 -3.26 -4.40
N THR A 111 0.85 -4.31 -4.94
CA THR A 111 2.20 -4.75 -4.61
C THR A 111 2.74 -5.76 -5.62
N SER A 112 4.02 -5.68 -5.93
CA SER A 112 4.74 -6.70 -6.68
C SER A 112 5.40 -7.76 -5.77
N ASN A 113 5.34 -7.60 -4.45
CA ASN A 113 6.05 -8.44 -3.49
C ASN A 113 5.80 -9.95 -3.67
N PRO A 114 4.55 -10.46 -3.75
CA PRO A 114 4.32 -11.90 -3.89
C PRO A 114 4.88 -12.47 -5.19
N VAL A 115 4.89 -11.67 -6.25
CA VAL A 115 5.44 -12.09 -7.56
C VAL A 115 6.96 -12.16 -7.49
N ILE A 116 7.62 -11.06 -7.09
CA ILE A 116 9.09 -11.00 -7.00
C ILE A 116 9.61 -12.06 -6.02
N TYR A 117 8.95 -12.24 -4.88
CA TYR A 117 9.34 -13.25 -3.91
C TYR A 117 9.24 -14.66 -4.50
N GLY A 118 8.13 -14.99 -5.18
CA GLY A 118 7.95 -16.28 -5.82
C GLY A 118 8.96 -16.59 -6.91
N LEU A 119 9.36 -15.58 -7.69
CA LEU A 119 10.36 -15.72 -8.75
C LEU A 119 11.79 -15.93 -8.21
N LYS A 120 12.11 -15.33 -7.08
CA LYS A 120 13.48 -15.28 -6.52
C LYS A 120 13.72 -16.30 -5.40
N HIS A 121 12.76 -16.44 -4.50
CA HIS A 121 12.93 -17.17 -3.24
C HIS A 121 11.96 -18.35 -3.08
N GLY A 122 11.04 -18.56 -4.03
CA GLY A 122 10.03 -19.59 -3.95
C GLY A 122 8.79 -19.17 -3.12
N ARG A 123 8.22 -20.12 -2.41
CA ARG A 123 7.01 -19.86 -1.62
C ARG A 123 7.33 -19.06 -0.36
N TYR A 124 6.36 -18.23 0.03
CA TYR A 124 6.40 -17.59 1.34
C TYR A 124 6.53 -18.64 2.44
N PRO A 125 7.42 -18.43 3.43
CA PRO A 125 7.41 -19.26 4.63
C PRO A 125 6.09 -19.05 5.37
N SER A 126 5.72 -20.03 6.21
CA SER A 126 4.51 -19.96 7.05
C SER A 126 4.56 -18.84 8.10
N GLU A 127 5.74 -18.30 8.34
CA GLU A 127 5.96 -17.23 9.29
C GLU A 127 5.96 -15.87 8.61
N VAL A 128 5.73 -14.88 9.44
CA VAL A 128 5.63 -13.46 9.09
C VAL A 128 6.84 -12.97 8.31
N LEU A 129 6.62 -12.48 7.09
CA LEU A 129 7.67 -11.90 6.27
C LEU A 129 7.98 -10.47 6.68
N LEU A 130 9.18 -10.29 7.20
CA LEU A 130 9.72 -8.98 7.58
C LEU A 130 10.76 -8.47 6.57
N ASP A 131 10.92 -9.16 5.44
CA ASP A 131 11.93 -8.81 4.46
C ASP A 131 11.34 -8.60 3.06
N LYS A 132 11.96 -7.73 2.30
CA LYS A 132 11.56 -7.41 0.92
C LYS A 132 12.69 -7.80 -0.03
N PRO A 133 12.39 -8.56 -1.10
CA PRO A 133 13.36 -8.78 -2.16
C PRO A 133 13.83 -7.44 -2.75
N LYS A 134 15.13 -7.29 -2.96
CA LYS A 134 15.74 -6.06 -3.50
C LYS A 134 15.53 -5.89 -5.01
N GLU A 135 15.14 -6.97 -5.68
CA GLU A 135 14.94 -6.98 -7.12
C GLU A 135 13.71 -6.19 -7.53
N LYS A 136 13.78 -5.63 -8.73
CA LYS A 136 12.65 -4.99 -9.39
C LYS A 136 11.91 -5.99 -10.28
N LEU A 137 10.59 -5.86 -10.40
CA LEU A 137 9.78 -6.74 -11.23
C LEU A 137 10.22 -6.73 -12.71
N GLU A 138 10.66 -5.58 -13.20
CA GLU A 138 11.15 -5.41 -14.58
C GLU A 138 12.30 -6.34 -14.96
N THR A 139 13.11 -6.79 -13.97
CA THR A 139 14.22 -7.76 -14.19
C THR A 139 13.73 -9.13 -14.69
N PHE A 140 12.44 -9.40 -14.54
CA PHE A 140 11.84 -10.69 -14.88
C PHE A 140 10.98 -10.66 -16.15
N PHE A 141 10.77 -9.50 -16.78
CA PHE A 141 9.82 -9.38 -17.90
C PHE A 141 10.24 -10.21 -19.14
N ASP A 142 11.51 -10.31 -19.41
CA ASP A 142 12.04 -11.06 -20.57
C ASP A 142 12.46 -12.49 -20.23
N GLN A 143 12.17 -12.95 -19.01
CA GLN A 143 12.54 -14.29 -18.56
C GLN A 143 11.41 -15.29 -18.86
N ARG A 144 11.78 -16.44 -19.45
CA ARG A 144 10.86 -17.57 -19.55
C ARG A 144 10.76 -18.28 -18.20
N LEU A 145 9.61 -18.19 -17.57
CA LEU A 145 9.37 -18.81 -16.27
C LEU A 145 9.20 -20.34 -16.41
N ASN A 146 9.77 -21.08 -15.48
CA ASN A 146 9.51 -22.51 -15.35
C ASN A 146 8.23 -22.78 -14.52
N GLN A 147 7.74 -24.02 -14.55
CA GLN A 147 6.50 -24.42 -13.87
C GLN A 147 6.57 -24.21 -12.34
N GLN A 148 7.73 -24.42 -11.74
CA GLN A 148 7.91 -24.21 -10.30
C GLN A 148 7.79 -22.75 -9.94
N GLN A 149 8.42 -21.85 -10.67
CA GLN A 149 8.30 -20.40 -10.46
C GLN A 149 6.85 -19.93 -10.58
N ILE A 150 6.12 -20.42 -11.61
CA ILE A 150 4.70 -20.10 -11.78
C ILE A 150 3.89 -20.57 -10.57
N SER A 151 4.12 -21.83 -10.13
CA SER A 151 3.44 -22.40 -8.97
C SER A 151 3.68 -21.58 -7.69
N ASP A 152 4.93 -21.18 -7.46
CA ASP A 152 5.32 -20.44 -6.27
C ASP A 152 4.74 -19.02 -6.26
N VAL A 153 4.74 -18.34 -7.42
CA VAL A 153 4.08 -17.03 -7.57
C VAL A 153 2.58 -17.13 -7.27
N LEU A 154 1.89 -18.13 -7.86
CA LEU A 154 0.45 -18.32 -7.63
C LEU A 154 0.15 -18.63 -6.17
N TYR A 155 0.98 -19.45 -5.52
CA TYR A 155 0.86 -19.73 -4.09
C TYR A 155 0.99 -18.42 -3.27
N ASN A 156 2.03 -17.63 -3.53
CA ASN A 156 2.29 -16.39 -2.81
C ASN A 156 1.18 -15.36 -3.00
N VAL A 157 0.63 -15.23 -4.23
CA VAL A 157 -0.51 -14.34 -4.49
C VAL A 157 -1.75 -14.78 -3.71
N LYS A 158 -2.04 -16.08 -3.65
CA LYS A 158 -3.17 -16.60 -2.86
C LYS A 158 -2.96 -16.37 -1.37
N HIS A 159 -1.76 -16.67 -0.87
CA HIS A 159 -1.40 -16.43 0.54
C HIS A 159 -1.52 -14.95 0.89
N PHE A 160 -0.97 -14.07 0.06
CA PHE A 160 -1.07 -12.61 0.25
C PHE A 160 -2.53 -12.14 0.33
N ARG A 161 -3.39 -12.65 -0.54
CA ARG A 161 -4.82 -12.33 -0.50
C ARG A 161 -5.51 -12.82 0.78
N SER A 162 -5.11 -13.96 1.32
CA SER A 162 -5.68 -14.47 2.58
C SER A 162 -5.31 -13.63 3.80
N LEU A 163 -4.27 -12.79 3.70
CA LEU A 163 -3.92 -11.84 4.77
C LEU A 163 -4.92 -10.67 4.87
N LEU A 164 -5.74 -10.48 3.83
CA LEU A 164 -6.71 -9.38 3.71
C LEU A 164 -8.15 -9.80 4.10
N SER A 165 -8.39 -11.09 4.22
CA SER A 165 -9.70 -11.68 4.53
C SER A 165 -9.93 -11.93 6.01
#